data_9844c12b218ea4f23f44a5178d2bf1bb
#
_entry.id   9844c12b218ea4f23f44a5178d2bf1bb
#
_cell.length_a   1.000
_cell.length_b   1.000
_cell.length_c   1.000
_cell.angle_alpha   90.00
_cell.angle_beta   90.00
_cell.angle_gamma   90.00
#
_symmetry.space_group_name_H-M   'P 1'
#
loop_
_entity.id
_entity.type
_entity.pdbx_description
1 polymer ?
#
loop_
_entity_poly.entity_id
_entity_poly.type
_entity_poly.pdbx_seq_one_letter_code
_entity_poly.pdbx_strand_id
1 'polypeptide(L)'
;MTPHGVTSQLVHALKYDGWPQVANGMAADMARLRWPVDVVRERACLVPVPLVSWRERERGYNQAQVLARALAAHWNVPVRTALTRTRMPTSQTRLTPGERSVNVTRAFTVAPAGAPHVHGAHCVLVDDVVTTAATLVACAAALVDGGARIVSCVTFGRAPAIGDRRSSLE
;
A
#
# COMPACT_ATOMS: atom_id res chain seq x y z
N MET A 1 1.72 -14.09 27.54
CA MET A 1 1.85 -14.33 26.08
C MET A 1 1.24 -13.14 25.37
N THR A 2 2.03 -12.30 24.74
CA THR A 2 1.51 -11.16 23.95
C THR A 2 0.81 -11.68 22.71
N PRO A 3 -0.40 -11.20 22.38
CA PRO A 3 -1.15 -11.68 21.23
C PRO A 3 -0.62 -11.04 19.94
N HIS A 4 0.56 -11.41 19.53
CA HIS A 4 1.00 -11.14 18.18
C HIS A 4 0.57 -12.33 17.34
N GLY A 5 -0.64 -12.25 16.76
CA GLY A 5 -1.13 -13.27 15.84
C GLY A 5 -0.17 -13.48 14.67
N VAL A 6 -0.30 -14.61 13.98
CA VAL A 6 0.52 -14.99 12.82
C VAL A 6 0.68 -13.85 11.81
N THR A 7 -0.38 -13.08 11.58
CA THR A 7 -0.36 -11.88 10.70
C THR A 7 0.71 -10.88 11.10
N SER A 8 0.83 -10.58 12.40
CA SER A 8 1.83 -9.63 12.90
C SER A 8 3.26 -10.15 12.73
N GLN A 9 3.47 -11.45 12.94
CA GLN A 9 4.77 -12.10 12.75
C GLN A 9 5.19 -12.09 11.27
N LEU A 10 4.28 -12.40 10.35
CA LEU A 10 4.54 -12.36 8.91
C LEU A 10 4.89 -10.94 8.43
N VAL A 11 4.15 -9.93 8.91
CA VAL A 11 4.45 -8.54 8.60
C VAL A 11 5.80 -8.11 9.17
N HIS A 12 6.16 -8.58 10.37
CA HIS A 12 7.45 -8.31 10.97
C HIS A 12 8.58 -8.93 10.14
N ALA A 13 8.44 -10.21 9.79
CA ALA A 13 9.40 -10.94 8.98
C ALA A 13 9.62 -10.26 7.60
N LEU A 14 8.53 -9.83 6.97
CA LEU A 14 8.59 -9.08 5.71
C LEU A 14 9.26 -7.70 5.87
N LYS A 15 9.14 -7.04 7.03
CA LYS A 15 9.66 -5.68 7.22
C LYS A 15 11.07 -5.62 7.77
N TYR A 16 11.42 -6.55 8.65
CA TYR A 16 12.60 -6.39 9.51
C TYR A 16 13.55 -7.57 9.49
N ASP A 17 13.08 -8.79 9.18
CA ASP A 17 13.92 -9.98 9.21
C ASP A 17 14.53 -10.32 7.83
N GLY A 18 14.25 -9.50 6.82
CA GLY A 18 14.78 -9.72 5.47
C GLY A 18 14.24 -10.97 4.78
N TRP A 19 13.00 -11.36 5.06
CA TRP A 19 12.35 -12.55 4.50
C TRP A 19 11.29 -12.21 3.45
N PRO A 20 11.66 -11.78 2.26
CA PRO A 20 10.70 -11.45 1.19
C PRO A 20 9.87 -12.66 0.76
N GLN A 21 10.33 -13.89 1.01
CA GLN A 21 9.65 -15.13 0.63
C GLN A 21 8.30 -15.32 1.32
N VAL A 22 8.10 -14.74 2.53
CA VAL A 22 6.81 -14.79 3.24
C VAL A 22 5.69 -14.11 2.45
N ALA A 23 6.04 -13.21 1.52
CA ALA A 23 5.07 -12.53 0.67
C ALA A 23 4.27 -13.50 -0.21
N ASN A 24 4.81 -14.67 -0.56
CA ASN A 24 4.07 -15.66 -1.36
C ASN A 24 2.86 -16.21 -0.59
N GLY A 25 3.05 -16.57 0.69
CA GLY A 25 1.95 -17.01 1.55
C GLY A 25 0.95 -15.89 1.84
N MET A 26 1.46 -14.69 2.14
CA MET A 26 0.62 -13.51 2.35
C MET A 26 -0.23 -13.18 1.11
N ALA A 27 0.35 -13.23 -0.08
CA ALA A 27 -0.34 -12.97 -1.33
C ALA A 27 -1.39 -14.06 -1.65
N ALA A 28 -1.13 -15.32 -1.32
CA ALA A 28 -2.11 -16.39 -1.47
C ALA A 28 -3.35 -16.14 -0.61
N ASP A 29 -3.18 -15.65 0.62
CA ASP A 29 -4.30 -15.28 1.48
C ASP A 29 -5.03 -14.02 0.97
N MET A 30 -4.29 -13.01 0.51
CA MET A 30 -4.88 -11.81 -0.12
C MET A 30 -5.68 -12.17 -1.38
N ALA A 31 -5.22 -13.15 -2.15
CA ALA A 31 -5.90 -13.60 -3.36
C ALA A 31 -7.26 -14.26 -3.11
N ARG A 32 -7.49 -14.78 -1.89
CA ARG A 32 -8.77 -15.38 -1.47
C ARG A 32 -9.84 -14.35 -1.11
N LEU A 33 -9.49 -13.08 -0.99
CA LEU A 33 -10.45 -12.02 -0.71
C LEU A 33 -11.53 -12.00 -1.80
N ARG A 34 -12.79 -11.98 -1.35
CA ARG A 34 -13.92 -11.84 -2.27
C ARG A 34 -14.05 -10.39 -2.70
N TRP A 35 -13.86 -10.16 -3.98
CA TRP A 35 -14.01 -8.87 -4.59
C TRP A 35 -15.30 -8.81 -5.41
N PRO A 36 -15.94 -7.64 -5.56
CA PRO A 36 -17.01 -7.46 -6.52
C PRO A 36 -16.58 -7.88 -7.91
N VAL A 37 -17.50 -8.49 -8.67
CA VAL A 37 -17.20 -9.08 -9.99
C VAL A 37 -16.70 -8.04 -10.97
N ASP A 38 -17.23 -6.83 -10.93
CA ASP A 38 -16.81 -5.68 -11.72
C ASP A 38 -15.36 -5.28 -11.44
N VAL A 39 -14.97 -5.21 -10.16
CA VAL A 39 -13.57 -4.96 -9.78
C VAL A 39 -12.63 -6.02 -10.35
N VAL A 40 -13.01 -7.30 -10.25
CA VAL A 40 -12.20 -8.41 -10.78
C VAL A 40 -12.02 -8.30 -12.29
N ARG A 41 -13.07 -7.90 -13.01
CA ARG A 41 -13.03 -7.79 -14.49
C ARG A 41 -12.26 -6.56 -14.97
N GLU A 42 -12.33 -5.47 -14.24
CA GLU A 42 -11.84 -4.16 -14.70
C GLU A 42 -10.45 -3.78 -14.18
N ARG A 43 -9.93 -4.49 -13.16
CA ARG A 43 -8.60 -4.19 -12.63
C ARG A 43 -7.52 -4.36 -13.70
N ALA A 44 -6.82 -3.26 -13.99
CA ALA A 44 -5.85 -3.20 -15.06
C ALA A 44 -4.41 -3.42 -14.58
N CYS A 45 -4.10 -2.99 -13.35
CA CYS A 45 -2.75 -3.13 -12.78
C CYS A 45 -2.75 -3.08 -11.25
N LEU A 46 -1.71 -3.70 -10.67
CA LEU A 46 -1.35 -3.57 -9.26
C LEU A 46 -0.32 -2.48 -9.10
N VAL A 47 -0.58 -1.52 -8.22
CA VAL A 47 0.32 -0.40 -7.95
C VAL A 47 0.83 -0.52 -6.51
N PRO A 48 2.10 -0.89 -6.27
CA PRO A 48 2.65 -0.94 -4.93
C PRO A 48 2.79 0.46 -4.35
N VAL A 49 2.44 0.62 -3.07
CA VAL A 49 2.70 1.86 -2.32
C VAL A 49 4.21 2.10 -2.25
N PRO A 50 4.72 3.28 -2.67
CA PRO A 50 6.14 3.55 -2.67
C PRO A 50 6.68 3.75 -1.24
N LEU A 51 7.78 3.09 -0.95
CA LEU A 51 8.53 3.23 0.29
C LEU A 51 9.43 4.48 0.23
N VAL A 52 9.76 5.03 1.38
CA VAL A 52 10.78 6.10 1.47
C VAL A 52 12.14 5.54 1.08
N SER A 53 12.88 6.23 0.23
CA SER A 53 14.15 5.73 -0.36
C SER A 53 15.19 5.27 0.69
N TRP A 54 15.26 5.92 1.85
CA TRP A 54 16.19 5.49 2.91
C TRP A 54 15.76 4.15 3.54
N ARG A 55 14.44 3.92 3.74
CA ARG A 55 13.92 2.63 4.23
C ARG A 55 14.07 1.52 3.22
N GLU A 56 13.93 1.84 1.93
CA GLU A 56 14.14 0.85 0.87
C GLU A 56 15.61 0.43 0.79
N ARG A 57 16.55 1.38 0.98
CA ARG A 57 17.98 1.07 1.07
C ARG A 57 18.33 0.26 2.32
N GLU A 58 17.72 0.58 3.46
CA GLU A 58 17.92 -0.14 4.72
C GLU A 58 17.41 -1.57 4.65
N ARG A 59 16.24 -1.80 4.03
CA ARG A 59 15.61 -3.13 3.88
C ARG A 59 16.12 -3.92 2.70
N GLY A 60 16.69 -3.27 1.69
CA GLY A 60 17.04 -3.89 0.41
C GLY A 60 15.86 -4.05 -0.56
N TYR A 61 14.61 -3.79 -0.13
CA TYR A 61 13.41 -3.90 -0.97
C TYR A 61 12.22 -3.09 -0.43
N ASN A 62 11.23 -2.88 -1.31
CA ASN A 62 9.92 -2.36 -0.96
C ASN A 62 8.95 -3.54 -0.71
N GLN A 63 8.47 -3.71 0.51
CA GLN A 63 7.54 -4.79 0.90
C GLN A 63 6.25 -4.80 0.08
N ALA A 64 5.67 -3.63 -0.20
CA ALA A 64 4.47 -3.52 -1.02
C ALA A 64 4.72 -4.01 -2.46
N GLN A 65 5.94 -3.77 -3.01
CA GLN A 65 6.31 -4.25 -4.33
C GLN A 65 6.49 -5.77 -4.37
N VAL A 66 7.08 -6.36 -3.32
CA VAL A 66 7.22 -7.81 -3.22
C VAL A 66 5.86 -8.49 -3.12
N LEU A 67 4.95 -7.95 -2.28
CA LEU A 67 3.57 -8.42 -2.19
C LEU A 67 2.81 -8.27 -3.50
N ALA A 68 2.92 -7.13 -4.18
CA ALA A 68 2.26 -6.90 -5.46
C ALA A 68 2.73 -7.89 -6.52
N ARG A 69 4.03 -8.20 -6.59
CA ARG A 69 4.58 -9.21 -7.51
C ARG A 69 4.05 -10.61 -7.22
N ALA A 70 4.01 -11.01 -5.95
CA ALA A 70 3.44 -12.29 -5.56
C ALA A 70 1.95 -12.37 -5.88
N LEU A 71 1.17 -11.32 -5.59
CA LEU A 71 -0.26 -11.25 -5.88
C LEU A 71 -0.57 -11.23 -7.38
N ALA A 72 0.30 -10.63 -8.18
CA ALA A 72 0.18 -10.58 -9.63
C ALA A 72 0.09 -11.97 -10.26
N ALA A 73 0.84 -12.93 -9.73
CA ALA A 73 0.80 -14.32 -10.19
C ALA A 73 -0.57 -14.99 -9.95
N HIS A 74 -1.25 -14.67 -8.83
CA HIS A 74 -2.57 -15.21 -8.51
C HIS A 74 -3.69 -14.54 -9.31
N TRP A 75 -3.55 -13.25 -9.59
CA TRP A 75 -4.61 -12.48 -10.23
C TRP A 75 -4.43 -12.31 -11.74
N ASN A 76 -3.29 -12.70 -12.27
CA ASN A 76 -2.89 -12.46 -13.66
C ASN A 76 -3.02 -10.98 -14.07
N VAL A 77 -2.55 -10.08 -13.21
CA VAL A 77 -2.63 -8.63 -13.37
C VAL A 77 -1.22 -8.05 -13.27
N PRO A 78 -0.77 -7.19 -14.20
CA PRO A 78 0.59 -6.66 -14.19
C PRO A 78 0.85 -5.72 -13.00
N VAL A 79 2.09 -5.73 -12.49
CA VAL A 79 2.54 -4.74 -11.51
C VAL A 79 3.10 -3.52 -12.23
N ARG A 80 2.68 -2.32 -11.80
CA ARG A 80 3.17 -1.04 -12.31
C ARG A 80 3.67 -0.18 -11.15
N THR A 81 4.96 0.11 -11.13
CA THR A 81 5.56 1.08 -10.19
C THR A 81 5.24 2.49 -10.68
N ALA A 82 3.94 2.84 -10.63
CA ALA A 82 3.45 4.07 -11.22
C ALA A 82 3.56 5.30 -10.28
N LEU A 83 3.70 5.07 -8.99
CA LEU A 83 3.79 6.14 -8.00
C LEU A 83 5.24 6.40 -7.57
N THR A 84 5.55 7.66 -7.37
CA THR A 84 6.76 8.11 -6.67
C THR A 84 6.40 8.90 -5.45
N ARG A 85 7.22 8.80 -4.41
CA ARG A 85 7.09 9.64 -3.22
C ARG A 85 7.91 10.90 -3.46
N THR A 86 7.24 12.05 -3.47
CA THR A 86 7.91 13.35 -3.52
C THR A 86 8.69 13.56 -2.22
N ARG A 87 9.95 13.99 -2.35
CA ARG A 87 10.70 14.50 -1.19
C ARG A 87 10.03 15.79 -0.76
N MET A 88 9.32 15.75 0.37
CA MET A 88 8.93 17.00 1.01
C MET A 88 10.21 17.75 1.38
N PRO A 89 10.37 19.02 1.02
CA PRO A 89 11.41 19.84 1.61
C PRO A 89 11.21 19.81 3.12
N THR A 90 12.24 19.44 3.85
CA THR A 90 12.24 19.46 5.32
C THR A 90 12.36 20.93 5.77
N SER A 91 11.41 21.78 5.44
CA SER A 91 11.24 23.04 6.15
C SER A 91 10.49 22.69 7.44
N GLN A 92 11.26 22.34 8.44
CA GLN A 92 10.83 22.43 9.82
C GLN A 92 10.37 23.86 10.06
N THR A 93 9.09 24.05 10.22
CA THR A 93 8.55 25.03 11.16
C THR A 93 7.03 24.91 11.18
N ARG A 94 6.48 24.51 12.32
CA ARG A 94 5.11 24.77 12.82
C ARG A 94 3.98 24.65 11.80
N LEU A 95 3.76 23.45 11.28
CA LEU A 95 2.57 23.18 10.49
C LEU A 95 1.36 22.98 11.41
N THR A 96 0.28 23.69 11.15
CA THR A 96 -1.03 23.47 11.77
C THR A 96 -1.59 22.10 11.43
N PRO A 97 -2.54 21.54 12.20
CA PRO A 97 -3.17 20.25 11.88
C PRO A 97 -3.78 20.19 10.48
N GLY A 98 -4.31 21.30 9.95
CA GLY A 98 -4.84 21.40 8.59
C GLY A 98 -3.77 21.31 7.51
N GLU A 99 -2.63 21.95 7.71
CA GLU A 99 -1.48 21.90 6.78
C GLU A 99 -0.82 20.53 6.74
N ARG A 100 -0.86 19.76 7.85
CA ARG A 100 -0.41 18.34 7.87
C ARG A 100 -1.28 17.47 6.98
N SER A 101 -2.57 17.68 6.94
CA SER A 101 -3.51 16.95 6.07
C SER A 101 -3.25 17.26 4.59
N VAL A 102 -3.06 18.53 4.22
CA VAL A 102 -2.75 18.96 2.85
C VAL A 102 -1.36 18.48 2.41
N ASN A 103 -0.39 18.43 3.32
CA ASN A 103 0.96 17.95 3.03
C ASN A 103 1.02 16.42 2.80
N VAL A 104 0.15 15.63 3.43
CA VAL A 104 0.06 14.18 3.17
C VAL A 104 -0.48 13.92 1.76
N THR A 105 -1.43 14.70 1.28
CA THR A 105 -2.01 14.56 -0.07
C THR A 105 -1.00 14.84 -1.19
N ARG A 106 0.01 15.66 -0.97
CA ARG A 106 1.06 15.97 -1.96
C ARG A 106 2.33 15.11 -1.84
N ALA A 107 2.30 14.12 -0.95
CA ALA A 107 3.47 13.27 -0.71
C ALA A 107 3.75 12.25 -1.83
N PHE A 108 2.81 12.06 -2.75
CA PHE A 108 2.90 11.11 -3.85
C PHE A 108 2.49 11.74 -5.17
N THR A 109 3.10 11.28 -6.26
CA THR A 109 2.75 11.68 -7.63
C THR A 109 2.89 10.48 -8.56
N VAL A 110 2.14 10.50 -9.67
CA VAL A 110 2.34 9.52 -10.74
C VAL A 110 3.63 9.85 -11.47
N ALA A 111 4.52 8.87 -11.57
CA ALA A 111 5.75 9.00 -12.33
C ALA A 111 5.43 9.11 -13.84
N PRO A 112 6.19 9.88 -14.63
CA PRO A 112 5.96 10.01 -16.08
C PRO A 112 5.86 8.66 -16.79
N ALA A 113 6.72 7.70 -16.46
CA ALA A 113 6.70 6.35 -17.01
C ALA A 113 5.46 5.53 -16.58
N GLY A 114 4.80 5.90 -15.49
CA GLY A 114 3.58 5.26 -15.00
C GLY A 114 2.31 5.80 -15.62
N ALA A 115 2.31 7.04 -16.10
CA ALA A 115 1.13 7.75 -16.57
C ALA A 115 0.33 6.99 -17.66
N PRO A 116 0.94 6.35 -18.67
CA PRO A 116 0.20 5.59 -19.69
C PRO A 116 -0.54 4.37 -19.13
N HIS A 117 -0.11 3.84 -17.98
CA HIS A 117 -0.72 2.68 -17.34
C HIS A 117 -1.79 3.06 -16.31
N VAL A 118 -1.85 4.32 -15.92
CA VAL A 118 -2.78 4.85 -14.93
C VAL A 118 -3.99 5.51 -15.59
N HIS A 119 -3.78 6.23 -16.68
CA HIS A 119 -4.84 7.00 -17.35
C HIS A 119 -5.98 6.09 -17.83
N GLY A 120 -7.20 6.39 -17.37
CA GLY A 120 -8.41 5.63 -17.66
C GLY A 120 -8.50 4.24 -16.99
N ALA A 121 -7.45 3.81 -16.29
CA ALA A 121 -7.35 2.47 -15.74
C ALA A 121 -8.06 2.32 -14.39
N HIS A 122 -8.40 1.06 -14.05
CA HIS A 122 -8.70 0.66 -12.68
C HIS A 122 -7.39 0.15 -12.03
N CYS A 123 -6.83 0.95 -11.14
CA CYS A 123 -5.61 0.64 -10.40
C CYS A 123 -5.92 0.03 -9.04
N VAL A 124 -5.23 -1.04 -8.66
CA VAL A 124 -5.32 -1.63 -7.33
C VAL A 124 -4.06 -1.30 -6.54
N LEU A 125 -4.17 -0.44 -5.53
CA LEU A 125 -3.08 -0.16 -4.60
C LEU A 125 -2.81 -1.36 -3.70
N VAL A 126 -1.54 -1.71 -3.56
CA VAL A 126 -1.08 -2.82 -2.70
C VAL A 126 -0.19 -2.27 -1.59
N ASP A 127 -0.51 -2.62 -0.34
CA ASP A 127 0.35 -2.35 0.83
C ASP A 127 0.32 -3.56 1.78
N ASP A 128 1.22 -3.60 2.75
CA ASP A 128 1.27 -4.70 3.71
C ASP A 128 0.27 -4.52 4.86
N VAL A 129 0.20 -3.34 5.47
CA VAL A 129 -0.68 -3.08 6.62
C VAL A 129 -1.28 -1.68 6.55
N VAL A 130 -2.59 -1.62 6.65
CA VAL A 130 -3.28 -0.35 6.87
C VAL A 130 -3.37 -0.03 8.37
N THR A 131 -3.01 1.21 8.73
CA THR A 131 -3.19 1.79 10.08
C THR A 131 -4.29 2.84 10.03
N THR A 132 -3.94 4.08 9.76
CA THR A 132 -4.88 5.21 9.62
C THR A 132 -5.40 5.38 8.19
N ALA A 133 -4.99 4.55 7.25
CA ALA A 133 -5.23 4.67 5.82
C ALA A 133 -4.68 5.96 5.15
N ALA A 134 -4.04 6.87 5.88
CA ALA A 134 -3.56 8.14 5.35
C ALA A 134 -2.64 7.98 4.13
N THR A 135 -1.74 6.98 4.15
CA THR A 135 -0.85 6.67 3.01
C THR A 135 -1.64 6.19 1.80
N LEU A 136 -2.59 5.26 2.01
CA LEU A 136 -3.43 4.74 0.92
C LEU A 136 -4.30 5.84 0.31
N VAL A 137 -4.90 6.71 1.13
CA VAL A 137 -5.69 7.86 0.67
C VAL A 137 -4.84 8.80 -0.17
N ALA A 138 -3.62 9.14 0.29
CA ALA A 138 -2.72 10.00 -0.46
C ALA A 138 -2.25 9.38 -1.79
N CYS A 139 -1.96 8.08 -1.80
CA CYS A 139 -1.64 7.35 -3.03
C CYS A 139 -2.83 7.28 -3.99
N ALA A 140 -4.04 7.04 -3.46
CA ALA A 140 -5.26 7.01 -4.27
C ALA A 140 -5.54 8.37 -4.90
N ALA A 141 -5.42 9.47 -4.13
CA ALA A 141 -5.56 10.82 -4.65
C ALA A 141 -4.56 11.08 -5.79
N ALA A 142 -3.29 10.72 -5.61
CA ALA A 142 -2.28 10.89 -6.65
C ALA A 142 -2.58 10.08 -7.93
N LEU A 143 -3.16 8.87 -7.80
CA LEU A 143 -3.57 8.08 -8.97
C LEU A 143 -4.78 8.70 -9.67
N VAL A 144 -5.76 9.21 -8.93
CA VAL A 144 -6.93 9.91 -9.49
C VAL A 144 -6.50 11.19 -10.20
N ASP A 145 -5.63 11.98 -9.58
CA ASP A 145 -5.04 13.19 -10.20
C ASP A 145 -4.23 12.84 -11.45
N GLY A 146 -3.62 11.66 -11.50
CA GLY A 146 -2.93 11.10 -12.67
C GLY A 146 -3.85 10.50 -13.72
N GLY A 147 -5.19 10.59 -13.55
CA GLY A 147 -6.20 10.15 -14.50
C GLY A 147 -6.69 8.72 -14.32
N ALA A 148 -6.42 8.05 -13.20
CA ALA A 148 -7.04 6.76 -12.92
C ALA A 148 -8.57 6.88 -12.85
N ARG A 149 -9.28 5.96 -13.50
CA ARG A 149 -10.76 5.95 -13.48
C ARG A 149 -11.30 5.42 -12.15
N ILE A 150 -10.68 4.38 -11.63
CA ILE A 150 -11.04 3.75 -10.35
C ILE A 150 -9.76 3.39 -9.61
N VAL A 151 -9.78 3.57 -8.28
CA VAL A 151 -8.72 3.09 -7.40
C VAL A 151 -9.34 2.20 -6.32
N SER A 152 -8.87 0.96 -6.25
CA SER A 152 -9.15 0.04 -5.15
C SER A 152 -7.88 -0.17 -4.33
N CYS A 153 -8.02 -0.66 -3.10
CA CYS A 153 -6.88 -0.94 -2.22
C CYS A 153 -6.95 -2.36 -1.68
N VAL A 154 -5.82 -3.01 -1.56
CA VAL A 154 -5.68 -4.29 -0.88
C VAL A 154 -4.48 -4.26 0.07
N THR A 155 -4.67 -4.76 1.29
CA THR A 155 -3.61 -4.92 2.29
C THR A 155 -3.69 -6.30 2.92
N PHE A 156 -2.56 -6.83 3.36
CA PHE A 156 -2.52 -8.11 4.06
C PHE A 156 -3.10 -8.02 5.47
N GLY A 157 -2.90 -6.89 6.15
CA GLY A 157 -3.40 -6.70 7.50
C GLY A 157 -3.93 -5.30 7.78
N ARG A 158 -4.70 -5.21 8.88
CA ARG A 158 -5.12 -3.95 9.48
C ARG A 158 -4.59 -3.89 10.90
N ALA A 159 -3.90 -2.82 11.26
CA ALA A 159 -3.55 -2.56 12.65
C ALA A 159 -4.83 -2.17 13.42
N PRO A 160 -5.00 -2.65 14.68
CA PRO A 160 -6.12 -2.23 15.51
C PRO A 160 -6.16 -0.71 15.63
N ALA A 161 -7.32 -0.11 15.50
CA ALA A 161 -7.52 1.30 15.80
C ALA A 161 -7.31 1.53 17.32
N ILE A 162 -6.90 2.74 17.70
CA ILE A 162 -6.60 3.10 19.11
C ILE A 162 -7.81 2.86 20.06
N GLY A 163 -9.01 2.58 19.54
CA GLY A 163 -10.22 2.23 20.29
C GLY A 163 -10.56 0.74 20.36
N ASP A 164 -10.00 -0.11 19.49
CA ASP A 164 -10.38 -1.54 19.37
C ASP A 164 -9.82 -2.44 20.50
N ARG A 165 -9.04 -1.89 21.44
CA ARG A 165 -8.41 -2.68 22.51
C ARG A 165 -9.35 -3.02 23.68
N ARG A 166 -10.63 -2.65 23.63
CA ARG A 166 -11.57 -2.82 24.76
C ARG A 166 -12.55 -4.00 24.65
N SER A 167 -12.55 -4.79 23.58
CA SER A 167 -13.53 -5.87 23.39
C SER A 167 -12.98 -7.30 23.49
N SER A 168 -11.82 -7.49 24.11
CA SER A 168 -11.22 -8.84 24.27
C SER A 168 -11.08 -9.27 25.75
N LEU A 169 -11.87 -8.71 26.65
CA LEU A 169 -11.94 -9.11 28.06
C LEU A 169 -13.42 -9.19 28.50
N GLU A 170 -14.14 -10.17 27.97
CA GLU A 170 -15.30 -10.79 28.62
C GLU A 170 -15.33 -12.28 28.23
#